data_4fa855167ce26f15263fdbd05adc66cb
#
_entry.id   4fa855167ce26f15263fdbd05adc66cb
#
_cell.length_a   1.000
_cell.length_b   1.000
_cell.length_c   1.000
_cell.angle_alpha   90.00
_cell.angle_beta   90.00
_cell.angle_gamma   90.00
#
_symmetry.space_group_name_H-M   'P 1'
#
loop_
_entity.id
_entity.type
_entity.pdbx_description
1 polymer ?
#
loop_
_entity_poly.entity_id
_entity_poly.type
_entity_poly.pdbx_seq_one_letter_code
_entity_poly.pdbx_strand_id
1 'polypeptide(L)'
;MSSTDFKEQFLKNNQPPIFVKLLAMLSLVRWYNVLLVTTGLYLSSIFMLQDHMPKVDVIKDISLHINVVAIAFLIMAGYIINAFYDFEKDLINHPESTVFGTVISKQFCLNSYIFFLFVGSSLSILLGWKVGLFNLLFSSGLWIYSHKLRQKPLSGELGASILTVAPFASISLHYMQHLQYPIRG
;
A
#
# COMPACT_ATOMS: atom_id res chain seq x y z
N MET A 1 18.50 25.22 30.63
CA MET A 1 17.66 24.23 29.98
C MET A 1 17.35 24.77 28.59
N SER A 2 17.87 24.14 27.55
CA SER A 2 17.67 24.59 26.17
C SER A 2 16.20 24.45 25.77
N SER A 3 15.70 25.30 24.84
CA SER A 3 14.33 25.16 24.30
C SER A 3 14.08 23.82 23.63
N THR A 4 15.13 23.15 23.19
CA THR A 4 15.13 21.80 22.67
C THR A 4 14.88 20.76 23.75
N ASP A 5 15.50 20.89 24.93
CA ASP A 5 15.35 19.96 26.06
C ASP A 5 13.92 20.00 26.61
N PHE A 6 13.32 21.19 26.66
CA PHE A 6 11.93 21.36 27.10
C PHE A 6 10.94 20.75 26.15
N LYS A 7 11.14 20.90 24.83
CA LYS A 7 10.30 20.25 23.79
C LYS A 7 10.41 18.74 23.83
N GLU A 8 11.61 18.18 23.95
CA GLU A 8 11.81 16.73 24.06
C GLU A 8 11.17 16.16 25.32
N GLN A 9 11.29 16.86 26.46
CA GLN A 9 10.69 16.41 27.72
C GLN A 9 9.16 16.53 27.70
N PHE A 10 8.60 17.55 27.04
CA PHE A 10 7.16 17.73 26.87
C PHE A 10 6.57 16.67 25.93
N LEU A 11 7.24 16.34 24.84
CA LEU A 11 6.84 15.29 23.90
C LEU A 11 6.97 13.89 24.52
N LYS A 12 7.94 13.68 25.39
CA LYS A 12 8.13 12.41 26.10
C LYS A 12 7.06 12.17 27.17
N ASN A 13 6.57 13.22 27.79
CA ASN A 13 5.55 13.14 28.86
C ASN A 13 4.11 13.06 28.32
N ASN A 14 3.88 13.48 27.04
CA ASN A 14 2.57 13.50 26.38
C ASN A 14 2.49 12.54 25.18
N GLN A 15 3.03 11.33 25.32
CA GLN A 15 2.90 10.32 24.27
C GLN A 15 1.41 10.00 24.03
N PRO A 16 0.90 10.16 22.80
CA PRO A 16 -0.49 9.85 22.52
C PRO A 16 -0.77 8.38 22.81
N PRO A 17 -1.97 8.05 23.33
CA PRO A 17 -2.34 6.68 23.63
C PRO A 17 -2.24 5.81 22.36
N ILE A 18 -1.97 4.53 22.55
CA ILE A 18 -1.76 3.58 21.44
C ILE A 18 -2.91 3.57 20.44
N PHE A 19 -4.14 3.76 20.93
CA PHE A 19 -5.34 3.84 20.11
C PHE A 19 -5.29 5.02 19.11
N VAL A 20 -4.80 6.18 19.55
CA VAL A 20 -4.63 7.36 18.67
C VAL A 20 -3.56 7.11 17.62
N LYS A 21 -2.47 6.40 17.96
CA LYS A 21 -1.43 5.99 16.99
C LYS A 21 -2.00 5.03 15.94
N LEU A 22 -2.85 4.08 16.36
CA LEU A 22 -3.52 3.15 15.43
C LEU A 22 -4.48 3.87 14.49
N LEU A 23 -5.31 4.78 15.01
CA LEU A 23 -6.20 5.60 14.18
C LEU A 23 -5.43 6.47 13.20
N ALA A 24 -4.33 7.07 13.65
CA ALA A 24 -3.44 7.86 12.81
C ALA A 24 -2.81 7.00 11.68
N MET A 25 -2.39 5.77 11.99
CA MET A 25 -1.90 4.83 10.98
C MET A 25 -2.98 4.42 9.98
N LEU A 26 -4.19 4.12 10.42
CA LEU A 26 -5.32 3.81 9.54
C LEU A 26 -5.62 4.98 8.61
N SER A 27 -5.62 6.20 9.13
CA SER A 27 -5.79 7.40 8.30
C SER A 27 -4.66 7.54 7.28
N LEU A 28 -3.41 7.30 7.69
CA LEU A 28 -2.23 7.40 6.85
C LEU A 28 -2.26 6.43 5.66
N VAL A 29 -2.61 5.17 5.90
CA VAL A 29 -2.72 4.14 4.86
C VAL A 29 -3.99 4.29 4.02
N ARG A 30 -4.84 5.28 4.33
CA ARG A 30 -6.12 5.50 3.64
C ARG A 30 -6.93 4.20 3.53
N TRP A 31 -7.16 3.57 4.67
CA TRP A 31 -7.76 2.23 4.80
C TRP A 31 -9.01 2.03 3.92
N TYR A 32 -9.84 3.06 3.78
CA TYR A 32 -11.05 3.02 2.96
C TYR A 32 -10.74 2.84 1.45
N ASN A 33 -9.67 3.45 0.94
CA ASN A 33 -9.23 3.23 -0.44
C ASN A 33 -8.68 1.81 -0.64
N VAL A 34 -7.93 1.29 0.33
CA VAL A 34 -7.44 -0.10 0.30
C VAL A 34 -8.61 -1.06 0.27
N LEU A 35 -9.63 -0.84 1.13
CA LEU A 35 -10.83 -1.65 1.17
C LEU A 35 -11.60 -1.59 -0.16
N LEU A 36 -11.74 -0.41 -0.77
CA LEU A 36 -12.39 -0.24 -2.05
C LEU A 36 -11.67 -0.99 -3.18
N VAL A 37 -10.35 -0.87 -3.25
CA VAL A 37 -9.53 -1.58 -4.25
C VAL A 37 -9.64 -3.09 -4.04
N THR A 38 -9.46 -3.59 -2.81
CA THR A 38 -9.53 -5.04 -2.53
C THR A 38 -10.91 -5.62 -2.86
N THR A 39 -11.99 -4.89 -2.53
CA THR A 39 -13.35 -5.28 -2.93
C THR A 39 -13.48 -5.34 -4.45
N GLY A 40 -12.97 -4.34 -5.17
CA GLY A 40 -12.94 -4.32 -6.64
C GLY A 40 -12.18 -5.50 -7.23
N LEU A 41 -11.05 -5.90 -6.63
CA LEU A 41 -10.26 -7.05 -7.06
C LEU A 41 -11.03 -8.37 -6.87
N TYR A 42 -11.73 -8.55 -5.75
CA TYR A 42 -12.60 -9.72 -5.55
C TYR A 42 -13.74 -9.76 -6.56
N LEU A 43 -14.45 -8.64 -6.75
CA LEU A 43 -15.54 -8.59 -7.73
C LEU A 43 -15.04 -8.86 -9.16
N SER A 44 -13.90 -8.30 -9.55
CA SER A 44 -13.29 -8.55 -10.85
C SER A 44 -12.89 -10.02 -11.02
N SER A 45 -12.34 -10.66 -9.99
CA SER A 45 -11.98 -12.07 -10.02
C SER A 45 -13.21 -12.97 -10.21
N ILE A 46 -14.28 -12.69 -9.46
CA ILE A 46 -15.49 -13.52 -9.42
C ILE A 46 -16.32 -13.37 -10.71
N PHE A 47 -16.43 -12.15 -11.24
CA PHE A 47 -17.40 -11.83 -12.31
C PHE A 47 -16.77 -11.57 -13.68
N MET A 48 -15.46 -11.33 -13.75
CA MET A 48 -14.79 -11.02 -15.02
C MET A 48 -13.71 -12.03 -15.38
N LEU A 49 -12.80 -12.35 -14.46
CA LEU A 49 -11.63 -13.17 -14.76
C LEU A 49 -11.91 -14.66 -14.68
N GLN A 50 -12.84 -15.09 -13.83
CA GLN A 50 -13.21 -16.48 -13.58
C GLN A 50 -14.74 -16.67 -13.70
N ASP A 51 -15.36 -16.05 -14.70
CA ASP A 51 -16.81 -16.09 -14.90
C ASP A 51 -17.33 -17.49 -15.26
N HIS A 52 -16.47 -18.32 -15.85
CA HIS A 52 -16.74 -19.72 -16.22
C HIS A 52 -16.66 -20.69 -15.04
N MET A 53 -16.09 -20.28 -13.90
CA MET A 53 -16.01 -21.12 -12.71
C MET A 53 -17.17 -20.89 -11.74
N PRO A 54 -17.55 -21.90 -10.93
CA PRO A 54 -18.49 -21.69 -9.84
C PRO A 54 -17.97 -20.60 -8.89
N LYS A 55 -18.80 -19.61 -8.59
CA LYS A 55 -18.40 -18.44 -7.77
C LYS A 55 -17.85 -18.83 -6.40
N VAL A 56 -18.38 -19.90 -5.83
CA VAL A 56 -17.91 -20.47 -4.55
C VAL A 56 -16.47 -20.97 -4.64
N ASP A 57 -16.07 -21.57 -5.76
CA ASP A 57 -14.72 -22.10 -5.93
C ASP A 57 -13.71 -20.96 -6.09
N VAL A 58 -14.08 -19.89 -6.79
CA VAL A 58 -13.26 -18.67 -6.88
C VAL A 58 -13.06 -18.04 -5.49
N ILE A 59 -14.11 -18.00 -4.66
CA ILE A 59 -14.02 -17.45 -3.31
C ILE A 59 -13.20 -18.36 -2.37
N LYS A 60 -13.15 -19.66 -2.62
CA LYS A 60 -12.33 -20.60 -1.85
C LYS A 60 -10.87 -20.65 -2.27
N ASP A 61 -10.51 -20.02 -3.38
CA ASP A 61 -9.14 -20.01 -3.87
C ASP A 61 -8.23 -19.21 -2.94
N ILE A 62 -7.39 -19.93 -2.20
CA ILE A 62 -6.45 -19.35 -1.25
C ILE A 62 -5.42 -18.45 -1.94
N SER A 63 -5.07 -18.76 -3.19
CA SER A 63 -4.09 -17.97 -3.94
C SER A 63 -4.65 -16.59 -4.33
N LEU A 64 -5.96 -16.49 -4.60
CA LEU A 64 -6.65 -15.21 -4.75
C LEU A 64 -6.51 -14.35 -3.49
N HIS A 65 -6.80 -14.93 -2.32
CA HIS A 65 -6.70 -14.20 -1.05
C HIS A 65 -5.28 -13.72 -0.77
N ILE A 66 -4.28 -14.57 -0.99
CA ILE A 66 -2.86 -14.19 -0.84
C ILE A 66 -2.51 -13.04 -1.78
N ASN A 67 -2.98 -13.07 -3.03
CA ASN A 67 -2.69 -12.00 -4.00
C ASN A 67 -3.35 -10.68 -3.59
N VAL A 68 -4.64 -10.71 -3.21
CA VAL A 68 -5.36 -9.51 -2.75
C VAL A 68 -4.70 -8.91 -1.52
N VAL A 69 -4.29 -9.74 -0.55
CA VAL A 69 -3.59 -9.29 0.65
C VAL A 69 -2.21 -8.72 0.31
N ALA A 70 -1.45 -9.36 -0.58
CA ALA A 70 -0.17 -8.86 -1.04
C ALA A 70 -0.29 -7.47 -1.67
N ILE A 71 -1.25 -7.31 -2.59
CA ILE A 71 -1.52 -6.01 -3.24
C ILE A 71 -1.95 -4.96 -2.20
N ALA A 72 -2.81 -5.32 -1.23
CA ALA A 72 -3.22 -4.42 -0.16
C ALA A 72 -2.02 -3.89 0.62
N PHE A 73 -1.07 -4.76 1.01
CA PHE A 73 0.15 -4.35 1.69
C PHE A 73 1.03 -3.42 0.83
N LEU A 74 1.16 -3.69 -0.47
CA LEU A 74 1.92 -2.83 -1.37
C LEU A 74 1.27 -1.46 -1.57
N ILE A 75 -0.06 -1.39 -1.65
CA ILE A 75 -0.80 -0.13 -1.73
C ILE A 75 -0.65 0.67 -0.42
N MET A 76 -0.76 0.00 0.75
CA MET A 76 -0.52 0.65 2.04
C MET A 76 0.90 1.20 2.14
N ALA A 77 1.92 0.44 1.70
CA ALA A 77 3.29 0.94 1.59
C ALA A 77 3.37 2.18 0.69
N GLY A 78 2.69 2.16 -0.46
CA GLY A 78 2.61 3.31 -1.37
C GLY A 78 2.03 4.57 -0.72
N TYR A 79 0.96 4.43 0.06
CA TYR A 79 0.39 5.58 0.80
C TYR A 79 1.34 6.11 1.88
N ILE A 80 2.01 5.22 2.61
CA ILE A 80 2.95 5.60 3.66
C ILE A 80 4.16 6.34 3.08
N ILE A 81 4.77 5.82 2.01
CA ILE A 81 5.93 6.51 1.40
C ILE A 81 5.54 7.84 0.77
N ASN A 82 4.34 7.93 0.21
CA ASN A 82 3.81 9.19 -0.30
C ASN A 82 3.64 10.23 0.81
N ALA A 83 3.05 9.84 1.94
CA ALA A 83 2.90 10.69 3.09
C ALA A 83 4.26 11.08 3.72
N PHE A 84 5.26 10.19 3.69
CA PHE A 84 6.62 10.47 4.13
C PHE A 84 7.28 11.61 3.33
N TYR A 85 7.11 11.63 2.00
CA TYR A 85 7.66 12.69 1.16
C TYR A 85 6.88 14.02 1.25
N ASP A 86 5.59 13.96 1.59
CA ASP A 86 4.78 15.16 1.82
C ASP A 86 5.06 15.81 3.18
N PHE A 87 5.56 15.05 4.14
CA PHE A 87 5.75 15.49 5.53
C PHE A 87 6.46 16.85 5.67
N GLU A 88 7.55 17.06 4.95
CA GLU A 88 8.33 18.31 5.05
C GLU A 88 7.57 19.50 4.48
N LYS A 89 6.77 19.28 3.44
CA LYS A 89 5.94 20.30 2.81
C LYS A 89 4.75 20.66 3.70
N ASP A 90 4.11 19.66 4.29
CA ASP A 90 2.96 19.85 5.15
C ASP A 90 3.35 20.57 6.45
N LEU A 91 4.55 20.32 7.00
CA LEU A 91 5.08 21.05 8.15
C LEU A 91 5.27 22.54 7.86
N ILE A 92 5.62 22.90 6.62
CA ILE A 92 5.83 24.31 6.23
C ILE A 92 4.48 24.98 5.96
N ASN A 93 3.58 24.30 5.26
CA ASN A 93 2.34 24.88 4.76
C ASN A 93 1.18 24.82 5.77
N HIS A 94 1.14 23.78 6.61
CA HIS A 94 0.05 23.52 7.55
C HIS A 94 0.57 22.93 8.87
N PRO A 95 1.36 23.68 9.66
CA PRO A 95 2.01 23.16 10.87
C PRO A 95 1.03 22.68 11.95
N GLU A 96 -0.19 23.23 11.96
CA GLU A 96 -1.20 22.92 12.98
C GLU A 96 -2.02 21.66 12.67
N SER A 97 -2.07 21.22 11.42
CA SER A 97 -2.91 20.09 10.96
C SER A 97 -2.14 18.80 10.72
N THR A 98 -0.83 18.80 10.88
CA THR A 98 0.01 17.62 10.61
C THR A 98 -0.08 16.57 11.71
N VAL A 99 -0.61 15.41 11.39
CA VAL A 99 -0.58 14.21 12.24
C VAL A 99 0.87 13.71 12.43
N PHE A 100 1.74 14.04 11.50
CA PHE A 100 3.17 13.77 11.56
C PHE A 100 3.88 14.69 12.57
N GLY A 101 4.83 14.11 13.29
CA GLY A 101 5.60 14.82 14.30
C GLY A 101 4.92 14.91 15.65
N THR A 102 3.57 14.95 15.69
CA THR A 102 2.79 14.96 16.93
C THR A 102 2.34 13.56 17.37
N VAL A 103 1.91 12.73 16.43
CA VAL A 103 1.38 11.38 16.71
C VAL A 103 2.25 10.28 16.13
N ILE A 104 2.77 10.46 14.91
CA ILE A 104 3.59 9.48 14.19
C ILE A 104 4.96 10.08 13.90
N SER A 105 6.04 9.38 14.34
CA SER A 105 7.41 9.80 14.02
C SER A 105 7.81 9.41 12.59
N LYS A 106 8.73 10.17 11.99
CA LYS A 106 9.32 9.84 10.68
C LYS A 106 9.89 8.42 10.63
N GLN A 107 10.60 8.01 11.71
CA GLN A 107 11.20 6.67 11.80
C GLN A 107 10.15 5.58 11.82
N PHE A 108 9.04 5.76 12.55
CA PHE A 108 7.94 4.81 12.57
C PHE A 108 7.27 4.69 11.21
N CYS A 109 7.08 5.81 10.50
CA CYS A 109 6.57 5.82 9.14
C CYS A 109 7.45 5.01 8.17
N LEU A 110 8.77 5.25 8.20
CA LEU A 110 9.72 4.53 7.35
C LEU A 110 9.77 3.03 7.69
N ASN A 111 9.80 2.68 8.96
CA ASN A 111 9.78 1.27 9.39
C ASN A 111 8.49 0.56 8.95
N SER A 112 7.34 1.25 9.05
CA SER A 112 6.06 0.72 8.58
C SER A 112 6.03 0.53 7.06
N TYR A 113 6.61 1.47 6.30
CA TYR A 113 6.78 1.34 4.85
C TYR A 113 7.59 0.08 4.50
N ILE A 114 8.76 -0.10 5.13
CA ILE A 114 9.63 -1.25 4.88
C ILE A 114 8.91 -2.56 5.25
N PHE A 115 8.20 -2.59 6.37
CA PHE A 115 7.43 -3.75 6.81
C PHE A 115 6.35 -4.13 5.80
N PHE A 116 5.50 -3.20 5.38
CA PHE A 116 4.44 -3.47 4.41
C PHE A 116 4.99 -3.85 3.04
N LEU A 117 6.06 -3.19 2.59
CA LEU A 117 6.74 -3.53 1.36
C LEU A 117 7.30 -4.96 1.40
N PHE A 118 7.97 -5.33 2.49
CA PHE A 118 8.55 -6.66 2.66
C PHE A 118 7.47 -7.75 2.67
N VAL A 119 6.41 -7.57 3.48
CA VAL A 119 5.31 -8.54 3.57
C VAL A 119 4.60 -8.69 2.23
N GLY A 120 4.21 -7.58 1.58
CA GLY A 120 3.53 -7.61 0.28
C GLY A 120 4.37 -8.25 -0.82
N SER A 121 5.68 -7.95 -0.88
CA SER A 121 6.60 -8.55 -1.85
C SER A 121 6.80 -10.04 -1.59
N SER A 122 6.98 -10.45 -0.35
CA SER A 122 7.15 -11.85 0.03
C SER A 122 5.92 -12.69 -0.35
N LEU A 123 4.72 -12.21 -0.04
CA LEU A 123 3.47 -12.87 -0.42
C LEU A 123 3.32 -12.97 -1.95
N SER A 124 3.73 -11.92 -2.67
CA SER A 124 3.68 -11.91 -4.14
C SER A 124 4.60 -12.96 -4.76
N ILE A 125 5.79 -13.17 -4.20
CA ILE A 125 6.77 -14.17 -4.68
C ILE A 125 6.22 -15.60 -4.46
N LEU A 126 5.50 -15.85 -3.38
CA LEU A 126 4.88 -17.16 -3.10
C LEU A 126 3.85 -17.57 -4.18
N LEU A 127 3.24 -16.61 -4.86
CA LEU A 127 2.27 -16.85 -5.93
C LEU A 127 2.91 -17.20 -7.28
N GLY A 128 4.20 -17.02 -7.41
CA GLY A 128 4.98 -17.29 -8.61
C GLY A 128 5.87 -16.12 -9.01
N TRP A 129 6.97 -16.45 -9.67
CA TRP A 129 8.01 -15.47 -9.98
C TRP A 129 7.53 -14.30 -10.88
N LYS A 130 6.58 -14.55 -11.81
CA LYS A 130 6.05 -13.51 -12.71
C LYS A 130 5.20 -12.50 -11.93
N VAL A 131 4.30 -12.98 -11.04
CA VAL A 131 3.49 -12.11 -10.16
C VAL A 131 4.40 -11.37 -9.19
N GLY A 132 5.38 -12.06 -8.60
CA GLY A 132 6.37 -11.45 -7.72
C GLY A 132 7.14 -10.32 -8.41
N LEU A 133 7.67 -10.57 -9.62
CA LEU A 133 8.38 -9.56 -10.40
C LEU A 133 7.48 -8.36 -10.76
N PHE A 134 6.27 -8.63 -11.21
CA PHE A 134 5.30 -7.58 -11.55
C PHE A 134 4.97 -6.70 -10.34
N ASN A 135 4.71 -7.29 -9.18
CA ASN A 135 4.40 -6.57 -7.96
C ASN A 135 5.61 -5.81 -7.38
N LEU A 136 6.83 -6.30 -7.59
CA LEU A 136 8.06 -5.54 -7.30
C LEU A 136 8.21 -4.32 -8.21
N LEU A 137 7.91 -4.45 -9.50
CA LEU A 137 7.89 -3.31 -10.43
C LEU A 137 6.78 -2.31 -10.05
N PHE A 138 5.61 -2.80 -9.69
CA PHE A 138 4.51 -1.96 -9.19
C PHE A 138 4.91 -1.17 -7.94
N SER A 139 5.51 -1.82 -6.95
CA SER A 139 5.95 -1.13 -5.72
C SER A 139 7.06 -0.10 -5.99
N SER A 140 7.99 -0.42 -6.90
CA SER A 140 9.01 0.53 -7.37
C SER A 140 8.39 1.72 -8.10
N GLY A 141 7.34 1.46 -8.90
CA GLY A 141 6.54 2.50 -9.55
C GLY A 141 5.85 3.44 -8.54
N LEU A 142 5.27 2.89 -7.47
CA LEU A 142 4.69 3.68 -6.38
C LEU A 142 5.73 4.57 -5.69
N TRP A 143 6.94 4.05 -5.47
CA TRP A 143 8.03 4.84 -4.90
C TRP A 143 8.48 5.97 -5.84
N ILE A 144 8.73 5.68 -7.13
CA ILE A 144 9.11 6.68 -8.13
C ILE A 144 8.02 7.76 -8.28
N TYR A 145 6.75 7.33 -8.29
CA TYR A 145 5.61 8.23 -8.35
C TYR A 145 5.62 9.20 -7.16
N SER A 146 5.73 8.67 -5.94
CA SER A 146 5.74 9.47 -4.71
C SER A 146 6.91 10.45 -4.64
N HIS A 147 8.10 10.02 -5.12
CA HIS A 147 9.33 10.81 -5.04
C HIS A 147 9.43 11.88 -6.14
N LYS A 148 9.08 11.55 -7.40
CA LYS A 148 9.40 12.40 -8.57
C LYS A 148 8.20 12.84 -9.41
N LEU A 149 7.24 11.94 -9.66
CA LEU A 149 6.21 12.17 -10.68
C LEU A 149 5.04 13.00 -10.16
N ARG A 150 4.65 12.81 -8.93
CA ARG A 150 3.46 13.44 -8.33
C ARG A 150 3.46 14.97 -8.43
N GLN A 151 4.62 15.59 -8.45
CA GLN A 151 4.75 17.05 -8.50
C GLN A 151 4.67 17.64 -9.91
N LYS A 152 4.67 16.79 -10.93
CA LYS A 152 4.63 17.22 -12.34
C LYS A 152 3.21 17.03 -12.88
N PRO A 153 2.56 18.06 -13.44
CA PRO A 153 1.14 17.98 -13.78
C PRO A 153 0.82 16.79 -14.70
N LEU A 154 1.40 16.72 -15.88
CA LEU A 154 1.04 15.70 -16.87
C LEU A 154 1.59 14.31 -16.52
N SER A 155 2.86 14.21 -16.11
CA SER A 155 3.49 12.91 -15.77
C SER A 155 2.97 12.34 -14.44
N GLY A 156 2.50 13.20 -13.52
CA GLY A 156 1.82 12.77 -12.30
C GLY A 156 0.49 12.10 -12.60
N GLU A 157 -0.35 12.69 -13.43
CA GLU A 157 -1.64 12.12 -13.80
C GLU A 157 -1.50 10.80 -14.57
N LEU A 158 -0.59 10.74 -15.55
CA LEU A 158 -0.30 9.52 -16.29
C LEU A 158 0.24 8.41 -15.37
N GLY A 159 1.19 8.76 -14.48
CA GLY A 159 1.73 7.82 -13.51
C GLY A 159 0.67 7.27 -12.56
N ALA A 160 -0.20 8.14 -12.04
CA ALA A 160 -1.33 7.73 -11.19
C ALA A 160 -2.29 6.79 -11.93
N SER A 161 -2.63 7.09 -13.18
CA SER A 161 -3.52 6.26 -14.00
C SER A 161 -2.95 4.86 -14.21
N ILE A 162 -1.67 4.75 -14.57
CA ILE A 162 -0.99 3.45 -14.76
C ILE A 162 -0.98 2.66 -13.45
N LEU A 163 -0.62 3.30 -12.34
CA LEU A 163 -0.56 2.65 -11.03
C LEU A 163 -1.94 2.22 -10.51
N THR A 164 -3.00 2.91 -10.92
CA THR A 164 -4.37 2.53 -10.53
C THR A 164 -4.82 1.23 -11.20
N VAL A 165 -4.36 0.94 -12.42
CA VAL A 165 -4.69 -0.30 -13.16
C VAL A 165 -3.80 -1.48 -12.73
N ALA A 166 -2.62 -1.23 -12.18
CA ALA A 166 -1.65 -2.27 -11.83
C ALA A 166 -2.19 -3.36 -10.88
N PRO A 167 -3.01 -3.08 -9.84
CA PRO A 167 -3.62 -4.10 -9.00
C PRO A 167 -4.45 -5.12 -9.79
N PHE A 168 -5.27 -4.65 -10.72
CA PHE A 168 -6.07 -5.50 -11.60
C PHE A 168 -5.18 -6.33 -12.54
N ALA A 169 -4.14 -5.72 -13.11
CA ALA A 169 -3.18 -6.42 -13.96
C ALA A 169 -2.43 -7.53 -13.19
N SER A 170 -2.10 -7.32 -11.91
CA SER A 170 -1.47 -8.33 -11.06
C SER A 170 -2.35 -9.58 -10.89
N ILE A 171 -3.64 -9.41 -10.61
CA ILE A 171 -4.58 -10.54 -10.49
C ILE A 171 -4.79 -11.23 -11.85
N SER A 172 -4.92 -10.47 -12.92
CA SER A 172 -5.03 -11.02 -14.26
C SER A 172 -3.81 -11.88 -14.62
N LEU A 173 -2.62 -11.39 -14.32
CA LEU A 173 -1.37 -12.12 -14.52
C LEU A 173 -1.31 -13.41 -13.69
N HIS A 174 -1.80 -13.37 -12.46
CA HIS A 174 -1.88 -14.55 -11.60
C HIS A 174 -2.72 -15.66 -12.23
N TYR A 175 -3.93 -15.34 -12.70
CA TYR A 175 -4.79 -16.33 -13.36
C TYR A 175 -4.21 -16.82 -14.69
N MET A 176 -3.60 -15.96 -15.48
CA MET A 176 -2.92 -16.37 -16.71
C MET A 176 -1.79 -17.37 -16.47
N GLN A 177 -1.06 -17.25 -15.35
CA GLN A 177 -0.04 -18.25 -14.99
C GLN A 177 -0.65 -19.61 -14.66
N HIS A 178 -1.74 -19.64 -13.91
CA HIS A 178 -2.41 -20.89 -13.52
C HIS A 178 -3.05 -21.60 -14.72
N LEU A 179 -3.52 -20.86 -15.73
CA LEU A 179 -4.02 -21.45 -16.98
C LEU A 179 -2.89 -22.09 -17.81
N GLN A 180 -1.68 -21.57 -17.75
CA GLN A 180 -0.51 -22.13 -18.47
C GLN A 180 0.09 -23.35 -17.78
N TYR A 181 -0.10 -23.53 -16.49
CA TYR A 181 0.38 -24.65 -15.69
C TYR A 181 -0.78 -25.23 -14.87
N PRO A 182 -1.72 -26.02 -15.50
CA PRO A 182 -2.68 -26.75 -14.70
C PRO A 182 -1.93 -27.68 -13.78
N ILE A 183 -2.12 -27.52 -12.46
CA ILE A 183 -1.54 -28.39 -11.45
C ILE A 183 -2.10 -29.79 -11.77
N ARG A 184 -1.24 -30.66 -12.30
CA ARG A 184 -1.56 -32.09 -12.42
C ARG A 184 -1.68 -32.61 -10.99
N GLY A 185 -2.94 -32.78 -10.54
CA GLY A 185 -3.30 -33.49 -9.33
C GLY A 185 -3.08 -34.99 -9.49
#